data_dc66e59f0df20d87d42329ef972697fa
#
_entry.id   dc66e59f0df20d87d42329ef972697fa
#
_cell.length_a   1.000
_cell.length_b   1.000
_cell.length_c   1.000
_cell.angle_alpha   90.00
_cell.angle_beta   90.00
_cell.angle_gamma   90.00
#
_symmetry.space_group_name_H-M   'P 1'
#
loop_
_entity.id
_entity.type
_entity.pdbx_description
1 polymer ?
#
loop_
_entity_poly.entity_id
_entity_poly.type
_entity_poly.pdbx_seq_one_letter_code
_entity_poly.pdbx_strand_id
1 'polypeptide(L)'
;QKDSSRLDLIKERGELICGVSGKIPGFSFLGINGEYKGLDIDICKSFAAGILGDSNKVQYRPLTAAERFTAIKTGEIDVLSRNTTFTLSRDSSGGNGLSFAPVVFYDGQGLMTKKESNIKSIEDLENKSICVGSGTTTEQNINDVFESKSLQYTPIKYQDLNQVIAGYLQGRCSAMTSDRSQLAAARSGFKNPEDHIILENILSKEPLSPASDGTDNKLADALRWIIFTLITAEEEGITKENIDEKVKLAKNNPQLKSLRRFLGIDGGLGEKIGLSNDFTVNVIKASGNYGEIYERNLGKDSNVPISRELNELFKNGGLHFSPPFN
;
A
#
# COMPACT_ATOMS: atom_id res chain seq x y z
N GLN A 1 -12.65 -23.17 24.02
CA GLN A 1 -12.03 -23.27 22.68
C GLN A 1 -11.13 -22.07 22.56
N LYS A 2 -9.83 -22.29 22.34
CA LYS A 2 -8.92 -21.22 21.93
C LYS A 2 -9.38 -20.83 20.52
N ASP A 3 -9.91 -19.63 20.33
CA ASP A 3 -10.22 -19.15 18.99
C ASP A 3 -8.95 -19.22 18.15
N SER A 4 -9.01 -19.96 17.02
CA SER A 4 -7.90 -20.07 16.08
C SER A 4 -7.55 -18.68 15.58
N SER A 5 -6.26 -18.33 15.55
CA SER A 5 -5.85 -17.05 14.98
C SER A 5 -6.16 -17.03 13.47
N ARG A 6 -6.29 -15.83 12.91
CA ARG A 6 -6.48 -15.70 11.46
C ARG A 6 -5.28 -16.31 10.69
N LEU A 7 -4.08 -16.20 11.24
CA LEU A 7 -2.89 -16.84 10.67
C LEU A 7 -3.05 -18.38 10.57
N ASP A 8 -3.59 -19.02 11.61
CA ASP A 8 -3.84 -20.46 11.62
C ASP A 8 -4.92 -20.82 10.55
N LEU A 9 -6.00 -20.02 10.47
CA LEU A 9 -7.06 -20.21 9.47
C LEU A 9 -6.55 -20.06 8.02
N ILE A 10 -5.67 -19.09 7.75
CA ILE A 10 -5.04 -18.94 6.44
C ILE A 10 -4.25 -20.20 6.07
N LYS A 11 -3.47 -20.74 7.03
CA LYS A 11 -2.67 -21.97 6.83
C LYS A 11 -3.55 -23.19 6.58
N GLU A 12 -4.61 -23.36 7.37
CA GLU A 12 -5.56 -24.47 7.19
C GLU A 12 -6.28 -24.39 5.85
N ARG A 13 -6.70 -23.21 5.45
CA ARG A 13 -7.34 -22.97 4.14
C ARG A 13 -6.36 -23.12 2.98
N GLY A 14 -5.07 -22.86 3.22
CA GLY A 14 -4.03 -22.89 2.19
C GLY A 14 -4.09 -21.71 1.20
N GLU A 15 -4.76 -20.64 1.55
CA GLU A 15 -4.95 -19.47 0.70
C GLU A 15 -5.12 -18.19 1.54
N LEU A 16 -4.51 -17.09 1.08
CA LEU A 16 -4.67 -15.74 1.65
C LEU A 16 -5.75 -14.98 0.89
N ILE A 17 -6.71 -14.40 1.61
CA ILE A 17 -7.72 -13.49 1.01
C ILE A 17 -7.27 -12.06 1.24
N CYS A 18 -6.89 -11.37 0.17
CA CYS A 18 -6.36 -10.01 0.20
C CYS A 18 -7.36 -9.03 -0.40
N GLY A 19 -7.79 -8.05 0.42
CA GLY A 19 -8.65 -6.94 -0.03
C GLY A 19 -7.83 -5.90 -0.77
N VAL A 20 -8.26 -5.55 -1.98
CA VAL A 20 -7.58 -4.62 -2.89
C VAL A 20 -8.57 -3.65 -3.52
N SER A 21 -8.11 -2.63 -4.23
CA SER A 21 -9.00 -1.76 -5.01
C SER A 21 -9.37 -2.40 -6.35
N GLY A 22 -8.39 -2.92 -7.06
CA GLY A 22 -8.57 -3.44 -8.42
C GLY A 22 -8.72 -2.36 -9.51
N LYS A 23 -8.72 -1.07 -9.15
CA LYS A 23 -9.02 0.06 -10.04
C LYS A 23 -7.96 1.15 -10.07
N ILE A 24 -6.84 0.97 -9.36
CA ILE A 24 -5.78 1.98 -9.23
C ILE A 24 -4.52 1.48 -9.95
N PRO A 25 -4.23 1.97 -11.17
CA PRO A 25 -3.01 1.61 -11.89
C PRO A 25 -1.75 1.88 -11.05
N GLY A 26 -0.77 0.99 -11.14
CA GLY A 26 0.46 1.04 -10.37
C GLY A 26 0.34 0.50 -8.93
N PHE A 27 -0.84 0.46 -8.34
CA PHE A 27 -1.10 -0.04 -6.96
C PHE A 27 -1.89 -1.34 -6.95
N SER A 28 -3.14 -1.33 -7.39
CA SER A 28 -3.92 -2.54 -7.63
C SER A 28 -4.84 -2.34 -8.82
N PHE A 29 -4.55 -3.00 -9.91
CA PHE A 29 -5.30 -2.88 -11.16
C PHE A 29 -5.57 -4.24 -11.76
N LEU A 30 -6.86 -4.50 -12.07
CA LEU A 30 -7.27 -5.68 -12.79
C LEU A 30 -7.14 -5.43 -14.31
N GLY A 31 -6.20 -6.10 -14.93
CA GLY A 31 -5.99 -6.03 -16.39
C GLY A 31 -7.09 -6.73 -17.18
N ILE A 32 -7.16 -6.44 -18.46
CA ILE A 32 -8.14 -7.05 -19.40
C ILE A 32 -7.97 -8.58 -19.52
N ASN A 33 -6.81 -9.10 -19.20
CA ASN A 33 -6.50 -10.54 -19.16
C ASN A 33 -6.90 -11.23 -17.84
N GLY A 34 -7.53 -10.49 -16.91
CA GLY A 34 -7.92 -10.99 -15.60
C GLY A 34 -6.79 -11.04 -14.55
N GLU A 35 -5.60 -10.54 -14.86
CA GLU A 35 -4.48 -10.50 -13.93
C GLU A 35 -4.48 -9.19 -13.11
N TYR A 36 -4.30 -9.32 -11.81
CA TYR A 36 -4.05 -8.19 -10.94
C TYR A 36 -2.56 -7.80 -10.96
N LYS A 37 -2.28 -6.50 -11.01
CA LYS A 37 -0.91 -5.93 -10.99
C LYS A 37 -0.87 -4.69 -10.11
N GLY A 38 0.29 -4.39 -9.55
CA GLY A 38 0.56 -3.19 -8.77
C GLY A 38 1.33 -3.46 -7.49
N LEU A 39 1.74 -2.38 -6.82
CA LEU A 39 2.48 -2.43 -5.56
C LEU A 39 1.67 -3.16 -4.48
N ASP A 40 0.39 -2.83 -4.30
CA ASP A 40 -0.48 -3.48 -3.31
C ASP A 40 -0.67 -4.98 -3.61
N ILE A 41 -0.67 -5.35 -4.89
CA ILE A 41 -0.76 -6.75 -5.33
C ILE A 41 0.53 -7.51 -5.00
N ASP A 42 1.69 -6.92 -5.27
CA ASP A 42 2.98 -7.53 -4.94
C ASP A 42 3.16 -7.67 -3.42
N ILE A 43 2.62 -6.76 -2.63
CA ILE A 43 2.55 -6.89 -1.17
C ILE A 43 1.67 -8.09 -0.77
N CYS A 44 0.48 -8.28 -1.35
CA CYS A 44 -0.35 -9.47 -1.12
C CYS A 44 0.41 -10.77 -1.47
N LYS A 45 1.11 -10.79 -2.61
CA LYS A 45 1.94 -11.93 -3.03
C LYS A 45 3.08 -12.20 -2.04
N SER A 46 3.69 -11.16 -1.50
CA SER A 46 4.74 -11.28 -0.48
C SER A 46 4.19 -11.90 0.82
N PHE A 47 2.99 -11.51 1.24
CA PHE A 47 2.32 -12.13 2.39
C PHE A 47 2.04 -13.61 2.16
N ALA A 48 1.49 -13.97 1.01
CA ALA A 48 1.23 -15.39 0.67
C ALA A 48 2.53 -16.20 0.61
N ALA A 49 3.59 -15.67 0.02
CA ALA A 49 4.89 -16.33 -0.02
C ALA A 49 5.48 -16.54 1.38
N GLY A 50 5.39 -15.55 2.26
CA GLY A 50 5.89 -15.65 3.64
C GLY A 50 5.06 -16.58 4.53
N ILE A 51 3.75 -16.59 4.39
CA ILE A 51 2.84 -17.39 5.22
C ILE A 51 2.69 -18.82 4.71
N LEU A 52 2.56 -18.99 3.39
CA LEU A 52 2.21 -20.26 2.73
C LEU A 52 3.33 -20.84 1.86
N GLY A 53 4.44 -20.13 1.70
CA GLY A 53 5.55 -20.55 0.84
C GLY A 53 5.28 -20.43 -0.67
N ASP A 54 4.15 -19.85 -1.07
CA ASP A 54 3.74 -19.73 -2.48
C ASP A 54 2.98 -18.43 -2.71
N SER A 55 3.54 -17.54 -3.52
CA SER A 55 2.93 -16.24 -3.85
C SER A 55 1.65 -16.32 -4.70
N ASN A 56 1.36 -17.47 -5.29
CA ASN A 56 0.15 -17.67 -6.09
C ASN A 56 -1.06 -18.05 -5.23
N LYS A 57 -0.86 -18.38 -3.96
CA LYS A 57 -1.94 -18.73 -3.01
C LYS A 57 -2.62 -17.49 -2.45
N VAL A 58 -3.08 -16.62 -3.34
CA VAL A 58 -3.82 -15.39 -3.00
C VAL A 58 -5.13 -15.35 -3.77
N GLN A 59 -6.22 -15.10 -3.04
CA GLN A 59 -7.49 -14.67 -3.60
C GLN A 59 -7.60 -13.15 -3.42
N TYR A 60 -7.84 -12.42 -4.49
CA TYR A 60 -8.04 -10.97 -4.43
C TYR A 60 -9.53 -10.66 -4.30
N ARG A 61 -9.85 -9.78 -3.34
CA ARG A 61 -11.20 -9.29 -3.12
C ARG A 61 -11.24 -7.78 -3.40
N PRO A 62 -11.78 -7.33 -4.55
CA PRO A 62 -11.93 -5.91 -4.81
C PRO A 62 -12.98 -5.29 -3.90
N LEU A 63 -12.64 -4.15 -3.28
CA LEU A 63 -13.47 -3.45 -2.30
C LEU A 63 -13.46 -1.95 -2.57
N THR A 64 -14.60 -1.30 -2.34
CA THR A 64 -14.66 0.16 -2.26
C THR A 64 -14.01 0.67 -0.97
N ALA A 65 -13.78 1.98 -0.89
CA ALA A 65 -13.26 2.61 0.33
C ALA A 65 -14.21 2.43 1.53
N ALA A 66 -15.51 2.41 1.29
CA ALA A 66 -16.53 2.27 2.33
C ALA A 66 -16.61 0.85 2.91
N GLU A 67 -16.39 -0.18 2.08
CA GLU A 67 -16.52 -1.59 2.46
C GLU A 67 -15.32 -2.17 3.20
N ARG A 68 -14.13 -1.62 2.97
CA ARG A 68 -12.85 -2.25 3.32
C ARG A 68 -12.69 -2.61 4.79
N PHE A 69 -13.14 -1.76 5.72
CA PHE A 69 -12.97 -2.01 7.15
C PHE A 69 -13.98 -3.04 7.67
N THR A 70 -15.20 -3.01 7.19
CA THR A 70 -16.20 -4.03 7.49
C THR A 70 -15.74 -5.40 7.01
N ALA A 71 -15.15 -5.49 5.81
CA ALA A 71 -14.64 -6.73 5.26
C ALA A 71 -13.54 -7.37 6.14
N ILE A 72 -12.67 -6.57 6.77
CA ILE A 72 -11.72 -7.07 7.78
C ILE A 72 -12.46 -7.61 9.00
N LYS A 73 -13.37 -6.82 9.56
CA LYS A 73 -14.07 -7.14 10.82
C LYS A 73 -14.96 -8.37 10.72
N THR A 74 -15.58 -8.57 9.58
CA THR A 74 -16.41 -9.75 9.32
C THR A 74 -15.62 -11.00 8.93
N GLY A 75 -14.33 -10.86 8.66
CA GLY A 75 -13.49 -11.95 8.19
C GLY A 75 -13.68 -12.30 6.72
N GLU A 76 -14.31 -11.43 5.94
CA GLU A 76 -14.44 -11.57 4.48
C GLU A 76 -13.07 -11.52 3.80
N ILE A 77 -12.14 -10.75 4.36
CA ILE A 77 -10.73 -10.71 3.97
C ILE A 77 -9.84 -10.95 5.19
N ASP A 78 -8.63 -11.44 4.96
CA ASP A 78 -7.61 -11.64 5.99
C ASP A 78 -6.77 -10.39 6.18
N VAL A 79 -6.39 -9.74 5.09
CA VAL A 79 -5.54 -8.55 5.03
C VAL A 79 -6.08 -7.57 4.00
N LEU A 80 -5.94 -6.28 4.30
CA LEU A 80 -6.25 -5.19 3.39
C LEU A 80 -4.94 -4.60 2.85
N SER A 81 -4.74 -4.62 1.55
CA SER A 81 -3.65 -3.94 0.84
C SER A 81 -4.27 -3.07 -0.26
N ARG A 82 -4.70 -1.86 0.13
CA ARG A 82 -5.59 -1.03 -0.67
C ARG A 82 -5.42 0.47 -0.39
N ASN A 83 -4.25 1.02 -0.63
CA ASN A 83 -4.00 2.47 -0.44
C ASN A 83 -4.67 3.02 0.83
N THR A 84 -4.42 2.36 1.97
CA THR A 84 -5.11 2.66 3.21
C THR A 84 -4.22 3.45 4.14
N THR A 85 -4.61 4.69 4.44
CA THR A 85 -3.87 5.57 5.33
C THR A 85 -3.92 5.07 6.76
N PHE A 86 -2.76 4.91 7.38
CA PHE A 86 -2.62 4.64 8.79
C PHE A 86 -2.96 5.91 9.58
N THR A 87 -4.03 5.86 10.38
CA THR A 87 -4.46 6.95 11.25
C THR A 87 -4.80 6.43 12.64
N LEU A 88 -4.75 7.30 13.65
CA LEU A 88 -5.10 6.95 15.02
C LEU A 88 -6.53 6.38 15.12
N SER A 89 -7.49 7.00 14.45
CA SER A 89 -8.89 6.57 14.51
C SER A 89 -9.11 5.18 13.88
N ARG A 90 -8.32 4.81 12.89
CA ARG A 90 -8.38 3.49 12.26
C ARG A 90 -7.67 2.42 13.07
N ASP A 91 -6.53 2.75 13.66
CA ASP A 91 -5.69 1.84 14.44
C ASP A 91 -6.28 1.56 15.82
N SER A 92 -6.83 2.58 16.49
CA SER A 92 -7.28 2.46 17.88
C SER A 92 -8.46 1.50 18.06
N SER A 93 -8.48 0.80 19.20
CA SER A 93 -9.58 -0.08 19.61
C SER A 93 -10.91 0.64 19.79
N GLY A 94 -10.89 1.93 20.12
CA GLY A 94 -12.07 2.80 20.20
C GLY A 94 -12.53 3.35 18.83
N GLY A 95 -11.74 3.16 17.80
CA GLY A 95 -12.07 3.51 16.42
C GLY A 95 -12.38 2.27 15.58
N ASN A 96 -11.70 2.10 14.45
CA ASN A 96 -11.89 0.93 13.61
C ASN A 96 -11.24 -0.35 14.17
N GLY A 97 -10.30 -0.23 15.11
CA GLY A 97 -9.64 -1.37 15.75
C GLY A 97 -8.84 -2.24 14.79
N LEU A 98 -8.12 -1.61 13.88
CA LEU A 98 -7.24 -2.28 12.93
C LEU A 98 -5.82 -2.39 13.50
N SER A 99 -5.04 -3.32 12.97
CA SER A 99 -3.59 -3.37 13.14
C SER A 99 -2.93 -3.06 11.81
N PHE A 100 -2.09 -2.01 11.78
CA PHE A 100 -1.35 -1.62 10.58
C PHE A 100 0.03 -2.27 10.54
N ALA A 101 0.36 -2.88 9.41
CA ALA A 101 1.72 -3.29 9.08
C ALA A 101 2.58 -2.03 8.80
N PRO A 102 3.91 -2.15 8.66
CA PRO A 102 4.76 -1.02 8.29
C PRO A 102 4.29 -0.35 7.00
N VAL A 103 4.54 0.96 6.91
CA VAL A 103 4.17 1.76 5.74
C VAL A 103 4.84 1.21 4.49
N VAL A 104 4.07 1.05 3.42
CA VAL A 104 4.55 0.59 2.10
C VAL A 104 4.64 1.72 1.09
N PHE A 105 3.97 2.84 1.34
CA PHE A 105 4.04 4.02 0.47
C PHE A 105 3.71 5.29 1.28
N TYR A 106 4.64 6.24 1.30
CA TYR A 106 4.44 7.56 1.90
C TYR A 106 3.87 8.50 0.85
N ASP A 107 2.65 8.98 1.07
CA ASP A 107 1.90 9.84 0.16
C ASP A 107 1.42 11.11 0.86
N GLY A 108 0.71 11.92 0.13
CA GLY A 108 0.02 13.11 0.59
C GLY A 108 -1.18 13.38 -0.31
N GLN A 109 -2.21 14.01 0.24
CA GLN A 109 -3.37 14.42 -0.53
C GLN A 109 -3.05 15.61 -1.42
N GLY A 110 -3.57 15.59 -2.65
CA GLY A 110 -3.44 16.66 -3.63
C GLY A 110 -4.77 17.04 -4.27
N LEU A 111 -4.66 17.95 -5.21
CA LEU A 111 -5.76 18.45 -6.05
C LEU A 111 -5.34 18.39 -7.50
N MET A 112 -6.25 17.97 -8.36
CA MET A 112 -6.06 18.01 -9.82
C MET A 112 -7.13 18.89 -10.46
N THR A 113 -6.70 19.73 -11.41
CA THR A 113 -7.55 20.67 -12.14
C THR A 113 -7.24 20.62 -13.63
N LYS A 114 -8.17 21.10 -14.46
CA LYS A 114 -7.90 21.31 -15.87
C LYS A 114 -7.00 22.54 -16.06
N LYS A 115 -6.02 22.43 -16.92
CA LYS A 115 -5.09 23.51 -17.24
C LYS A 115 -5.80 24.79 -17.74
N GLU A 116 -6.85 24.61 -18.53
CA GLU A 116 -7.68 25.70 -19.06
C GLU A 116 -8.45 26.48 -17.97
N SER A 117 -8.65 25.89 -16.78
CA SER A 117 -9.35 26.55 -15.67
C SER A 117 -8.57 27.68 -15.01
N ASN A 118 -7.26 27.76 -15.24
CA ASN A 118 -6.33 28.70 -14.61
C ASN A 118 -6.30 28.63 -13.06
N ILE A 119 -6.77 27.52 -12.46
CA ILE A 119 -6.67 27.26 -11.03
C ILE A 119 -5.23 26.87 -10.72
N LYS A 120 -4.58 27.61 -9.83
CA LYS A 120 -3.17 27.42 -9.47
C LYS A 120 -2.96 27.14 -7.98
N SER A 121 -3.95 27.46 -7.15
CA SER A 121 -3.88 27.29 -5.71
C SER A 121 -5.24 26.87 -5.13
N ILE A 122 -5.25 26.56 -3.84
CA ILE A 122 -6.48 26.23 -3.10
C ILE A 122 -7.43 27.44 -3.08
N GLU A 123 -6.89 28.63 -2.96
CA GLU A 123 -7.66 29.88 -2.90
C GLU A 123 -8.48 30.10 -4.17
N ASP A 124 -7.96 29.67 -5.32
CA ASP A 124 -8.69 29.75 -6.61
C ASP A 124 -9.91 28.80 -6.66
N LEU A 125 -9.99 27.85 -5.72
CA LEU A 125 -11.11 26.91 -5.60
C LEU A 125 -12.26 27.42 -4.70
N GLU A 126 -12.14 28.64 -4.15
CA GLU A 126 -13.24 29.21 -3.36
C GLU A 126 -14.53 29.26 -4.16
N ASN A 127 -15.63 28.82 -3.52
CA ASN A 127 -16.98 28.71 -4.10
C ASN A 127 -17.09 27.77 -5.32
N LYS A 128 -16.10 26.91 -5.55
CA LYS A 128 -16.12 25.92 -6.64
C LYS A 128 -16.49 24.53 -6.12
N SER A 129 -16.82 23.64 -7.03
CA SER A 129 -17.11 22.23 -6.71
C SER A 129 -15.85 21.37 -6.79
N ILE A 130 -15.71 20.44 -5.84
CA ILE A 130 -14.60 19.48 -5.76
C ILE A 130 -15.14 18.05 -5.65
N CYS A 131 -14.76 17.20 -6.58
CA CYS A 131 -15.08 15.77 -6.54
C CYS A 131 -14.19 15.03 -5.55
N VAL A 132 -14.80 14.19 -4.71
CA VAL A 132 -14.10 13.45 -3.64
C VAL A 132 -14.75 12.08 -3.40
N GLY A 133 -13.96 11.10 -2.99
CA GLY A 133 -14.44 9.78 -2.56
C GLY A 133 -14.96 9.79 -1.12
N SER A 134 -16.14 9.23 -0.90
CA SER A 134 -16.74 9.08 0.43
C SER A 134 -16.00 8.05 1.29
N GLY A 135 -15.99 8.25 2.61
CA GLY A 135 -15.39 7.32 3.57
C GLY A 135 -13.86 7.28 3.54
N THR A 136 -13.24 8.37 3.11
CA THR A 136 -11.79 8.51 2.97
C THR A 136 -11.24 9.60 3.90
N THR A 137 -9.95 9.54 4.21
CA THR A 137 -9.21 10.66 4.84
C THR A 137 -9.27 11.91 3.96
N THR A 138 -9.32 11.72 2.65
CA THR A 138 -9.40 12.77 1.63
C THR A 138 -10.63 13.66 1.84
N GLU A 139 -11.79 13.05 2.12
CA GLU A 139 -13.03 13.78 2.40
C GLU A 139 -12.92 14.65 3.65
N GLN A 140 -12.34 14.12 4.72
CA GLN A 140 -12.13 14.86 5.96
C GLN A 140 -11.11 15.98 5.77
N ASN A 141 -9.94 15.67 5.20
CA ASN A 141 -8.85 16.63 5.07
C ASN A 141 -9.22 17.84 4.20
N ILE A 142 -9.97 17.65 3.11
CA ILE A 142 -10.37 18.77 2.26
C ILE A 142 -11.28 19.74 3.02
N ASN A 143 -12.21 19.24 3.84
CA ASN A 143 -13.02 20.08 4.71
C ASN A 143 -12.15 20.87 5.70
N ASP A 144 -11.27 20.18 6.42
CA ASP A 144 -10.42 20.80 7.45
C ASP A 144 -9.53 21.91 6.85
N VAL A 145 -8.97 21.67 5.65
CA VAL A 145 -8.12 22.66 4.96
C VAL A 145 -8.93 23.90 4.55
N PHE A 146 -10.12 23.71 3.97
CA PHE A 146 -10.96 24.84 3.56
C PHE A 146 -11.47 25.63 4.76
N GLU A 147 -11.92 24.96 5.82
CA GLU A 147 -12.34 25.62 7.07
C GLU A 147 -11.18 26.41 7.70
N SER A 148 -9.98 25.83 7.76
CA SER A 148 -8.80 26.51 8.33
C SER A 148 -8.41 27.79 7.59
N LYS A 149 -8.73 27.87 6.30
CA LYS A 149 -8.49 29.02 5.44
C LYS A 149 -9.71 29.95 5.33
N SER A 150 -10.81 29.64 6.01
CA SER A 150 -12.09 30.34 5.89
C SER A 150 -12.63 30.40 4.45
N LEU A 151 -12.34 29.36 3.66
CA LEU A 151 -12.80 29.18 2.29
C LEU A 151 -14.06 28.31 2.24
N GLN A 152 -14.90 28.52 1.24
CA GLN A 152 -16.09 27.72 0.97
C GLN A 152 -15.90 26.91 -0.32
N TYR A 153 -16.44 25.68 -0.37
CA TYR A 153 -16.51 24.87 -1.57
C TYR A 153 -17.74 23.96 -1.53
N THR A 154 -18.10 23.37 -2.65
CA THR A 154 -19.19 22.39 -2.74
C THR A 154 -18.60 20.98 -2.97
N PRO A 155 -18.68 20.07 -1.99
CA PRO A 155 -18.23 18.70 -2.19
C PRO A 155 -19.20 17.93 -3.10
N ILE A 156 -18.66 17.27 -4.13
CA ILE A 156 -19.38 16.30 -4.95
C ILE A 156 -18.83 14.91 -4.59
N LYS A 157 -19.62 14.14 -3.83
CA LYS A 157 -19.19 12.87 -3.23
C LYS A 157 -19.54 11.67 -4.11
N TYR A 158 -18.61 10.75 -4.25
CA TYR A 158 -18.77 9.50 -5.00
C TYR A 158 -18.31 8.30 -4.17
N GLN A 159 -18.78 7.11 -4.52
CA GLN A 159 -18.47 5.88 -3.78
C GLN A 159 -17.09 5.31 -4.11
N ASP A 160 -16.58 5.55 -5.32
CA ASP A 160 -15.28 5.07 -5.75
C ASP A 160 -14.51 6.08 -6.62
N LEU A 161 -13.19 5.83 -6.78
CA LEU A 161 -12.30 6.71 -7.52
C LEU A 161 -12.68 6.84 -8.99
N ASN A 162 -13.19 5.78 -9.64
CA ASN A 162 -13.59 5.86 -11.05
C ASN A 162 -14.76 6.81 -11.25
N GLN A 163 -15.69 6.85 -10.30
CA GLN A 163 -16.79 7.81 -10.33
C GLN A 163 -16.32 9.24 -10.09
N VAL A 164 -15.35 9.43 -9.16
CA VAL A 164 -14.69 10.74 -8.93
C VAL A 164 -14.05 11.23 -10.22
N ILE A 165 -13.27 10.37 -10.89
CA ILE A 165 -12.61 10.67 -12.16
C ILE A 165 -13.64 11.01 -13.25
N ALA A 166 -14.68 10.19 -13.39
CA ALA A 166 -15.73 10.42 -14.39
C ALA A 166 -16.45 11.76 -14.17
N GLY A 167 -16.82 12.08 -12.91
CA GLY A 167 -17.43 13.34 -12.55
C GLY A 167 -16.54 14.54 -12.89
N TYR A 168 -15.27 14.45 -12.59
CA TYR A 168 -14.28 15.48 -12.91
C TYR A 168 -14.12 15.66 -14.43
N LEU A 169 -13.93 14.57 -15.18
CA LEU A 169 -13.77 14.63 -16.66
C LEU A 169 -15.02 15.18 -17.36
N GLN A 170 -16.21 14.87 -16.85
CA GLN A 170 -17.50 15.39 -17.34
C GLN A 170 -17.75 16.86 -16.95
N GLY A 171 -16.86 17.48 -16.20
CA GLY A 171 -16.99 18.87 -15.78
C GLY A 171 -18.00 19.11 -14.66
N ARG A 172 -18.41 18.07 -13.92
CA ARG A 172 -19.31 18.21 -12.77
C ARG A 172 -18.66 18.91 -11.60
N CYS A 173 -17.34 18.90 -11.53
CA CYS A 173 -16.55 19.59 -10.53
C CYS A 173 -15.33 20.27 -11.16
N SER A 174 -14.91 21.39 -10.56
CA SER A 174 -13.78 22.21 -11.01
C SER A 174 -12.45 21.55 -10.70
N ALA A 175 -12.39 20.72 -9.67
CA ALA A 175 -11.23 19.95 -9.27
C ALA A 175 -11.65 18.57 -8.76
N MET A 176 -10.70 17.65 -8.72
CA MET A 176 -10.82 16.41 -7.95
C MET A 176 -9.69 16.33 -6.92
N THR A 177 -9.95 15.72 -5.79
CA THR A 177 -8.97 15.49 -4.73
C THR A 177 -8.83 14.01 -4.40
N SER A 178 -7.61 13.57 -4.20
CA SER A 178 -7.22 12.22 -3.81
C SER A 178 -5.76 12.23 -3.38
N ASP A 179 -5.20 11.06 -3.02
CA ASP A 179 -3.76 10.92 -2.85
C ASP A 179 -3.04 11.31 -4.14
N ARG A 180 -1.91 11.97 -4.03
CA ARG A 180 -1.13 12.43 -5.21
C ARG A 180 -0.76 11.29 -6.13
N SER A 181 -0.43 10.13 -5.56
CA SER A 181 -0.17 8.90 -6.34
C SER A 181 -1.39 8.46 -7.13
N GLN A 182 -2.58 8.53 -6.56
CA GLN A 182 -3.84 8.19 -7.24
C GLN A 182 -4.17 9.21 -8.34
N LEU A 183 -3.91 10.50 -8.09
CA LEU A 183 -4.06 11.55 -9.11
C LEU A 183 -3.09 11.32 -10.29
N ALA A 184 -1.85 10.97 -10.02
CA ALA A 184 -0.87 10.63 -11.05
C ALA A 184 -1.29 9.40 -11.85
N ALA A 185 -1.77 8.35 -11.17
CA ALA A 185 -2.29 7.13 -11.79
C ALA A 185 -3.50 7.43 -12.69
N ALA A 186 -4.44 8.22 -12.22
CA ALA A 186 -5.61 8.63 -13.00
C ALA A 186 -5.20 9.42 -14.25
N ARG A 187 -4.35 10.42 -14.06
CA ARG A 187 -3.87 11.28 -15.15
C ARG A 187 -3.16 10.49 -16.24
N SER A 188 -2.37 9.48 -15.89
CA SER A 188 -1.65 8.64 -16.87
C SER A 188 -2.58 7.90 -17.82
N GLY A 189 -3.82 7.63 -17.42
CA GLY A 189 -4.84 6.99 -18.25
C GLY A 189 -5.74 7.95 -19.04
N PHE A 190 -5.56 9.26 -18.92
CA PHE A 190 -6.37 10.24 -19.65
C PHE A 190 -5.95 10.34 -21.12
N LYS A 191 -6.90 10.73 -21.97
CA LYS A 191 -6.64 10.93 -23.40
C LYS A 191 -5.55 11.99 -23.67
N ASN A 192 -5.60 13.10 -22.89
CA ASN A 192 -4.65 14.21 -22.95
C ASN A 192 -4.15 14.50 -21.52
N PRO A 193 -3.18 13.77 -21.00
CA PRO A 193 -2.69 13.96 -19.63
C PRO A 193 -2.16 15.37 -19.35
N GLU A 194 -1.58 16.02 -20.36
CA GLU A 194 -1.01 17.36 -20.29
C GLU A 194 -2.04 18.48 -20.08
N ASP A 195 -3.32 18.20 -20.31
CA ASP A 195 -4.42 19.15 -20.06
C ASP A 195 -4.84 19.18 -18.59
N HIS A 196 -4.21 18.35 -17.74
CA HIS A 196 -4.52 18.22 -16.33
C HIS A 196 -3.30 18.50 -15.46
N ILE A 197 -3.50 19.33 -14.43
CA ILE A 197 -2.44 19.79 -13.53
C ILE A 197 -2.74 19.24 -12.12
N ILE A 198 -1.75 18.59 -11.52
CA ILE A 198 -1.74 18.30 -10.08
C ILE A 198 -1.08 19.50 -9.42
N LEU A 199 -1.83 20.19 -8.53
CA LEU A 199 -1.32 21.35 -7.83
C LEU A 199 -0.16 20.97 -6.91
N GLU A 200 0.75 21.89 -6.64
CA GLU A 200 1.93 21.65 -5.79
C GLU A 200 1.56 21.46 -4.31
N ASN A 201 0.42 21.99 -3.89
CA ASN A 201 -0.05 21.89 -2.51
C ASN A 201 -0.22 20.45 -2.07
N ILE A 202 0.39 20.10 -0.92
CA ILE A 202 0.20 18.84 -0.22
C ILE A 202 -0.69 19.13 1.00
N LEU A 203 -1.87 18.54 1.04
CA LEU A 203 -2.91 18.88 2.01
C LEU A 203 -2.81 18.06 3.30
N SER A 204 -2.13 16.90 3.26
CA SER A 204 -2.05 16.00 4.40
C SER A 204 -0.85 15.07 4.30
N LYS A 205 -0.59 14.32 5.38
CA LYS A 205 0.28 13.13 5.39
C LYS A 205 -0.57 11.89 5.18
N GLU A 206 -0.24 11.08 4.20
CA GLU A 206 -0.94 9.84 3.89
C GLU A 206 0.06 8.66 3.90
N PRO A 207 0.42 8.14 5.09
CA PRO A 207 1.23 6.92 5.19
C PRO A 207 0.33 5.72 4.89
N LEU A 208 0.54 5.09 3.72
CA LEU A 208 -0.26 3.97 3.26
C LEU A 208 0.33 2.66 3.76
N SER A 209 -0.50 1.86 4.43
CA SER A 209 -0.07 0.61 5.05
C SER A 209 -1.10 -0.50 4.86
N PRO A 210 -0.66 -1.77 4.73
CA PRO A 210 -1.56 -2.90 4.86
C PRO A 210 -2.14 -2.99 6.27
N ALA A 211 -3.35 -3.51 6.39
CA ALA A 211 -4.04 -3.63 7.68
C ALA A 211 -4.71 -4.99 7.85
N SER A 212 -4.83 -5.42 9.09
CA SER A 212 -5.56 -6.61 9.51
C SER A 212 -6.42 -6.31 10.73
N ASP A 213 -7.16 -7.29 11.25
CA ASP A 213 -7.93 -7.12 12.48
C ASP A 213 -6.98 -6.89 13.68
N GLY A 214 -7.22 -5.84 14.43
CA GLY A 214 -6.39 -5.45 15.57
C GLY A 214 -6.46 -6.42 16.77
N THR A 215 -7.35 -7.40 16.76
CA THR A 215 -7.42 -8.44 17.79
C THR A 215 -6.52 -9.64 17.53
N ASP A 216 -5.93 -9.73 16.33
CA ASP A 216 -5.07 -10.86 15.93
C ASP A 216 -3.58 -10.45 15.86
N ASN A 217 -2.91 -10.58 16.98
CA ASN A 217 -1.48 -10.26 17.07
C ASN A 217 -0.60 -11.21 16.27
N LYS A 218 -0.98 -12.48 16.11
CA LYS A 218 -0.16 -13.45 15.35
C LYS A 218 -0.09 -13.08 13.87
N LEU A 219 -1.24 -12.77 13.26
CA LEU A 219 -1.26 -12.31 11.88
C LEU A 219 -0.53 -10.97 11.75
N ALA A 220 -0.79 -10.01 12.65
CA ALA A 220 -0.14 -8.70 12.64
C ALA A 220 1.40 -8.81 12.68
N ASP A 221 1.95 -9.68 13.52
CA ASP A 221 3.40 -9.92 13.60
C ASP A 221 3.95 -10.52 12.31
N ALA A 222 3.26 -11.50 11.73
CA ALA A 222 3.67 -12.10 10.45
C ALA A 222 3.70 -11.06 9.32
N LEU A 223 2.64 -10.25 9.18
CA LEU A 223 2.57 -9.21 8.15
C LEU A 223 3.68 -8.15 8.33
N ARG A 224 3.91 -7.72 9.56
CA ARG A 224 4.95 -6.75 9.91
C ARG A 224 6.33 -7.23 9.46
N TRP A 225 6.72 -8.41 9.83
CA TRP A 225 8.06 -8.92 9.52
C TRP A 225 8.23 -9.34 8.07
N ILE A 226 7.16 -9.63 7.34
CA ILE A 226 7.21 -9.80 5.89
C ILE A 226 7.51 -8.45 5.20
N ILE A 227 6.88 -7.35 5.62
CA ILE A 227 7.21 -6.02 5.08
C ILE A 227 8.66 -5.64 5.42
N PHE A 228 9.11 -5.85 6.66
CA PHE A 228 10.49 -5.58 7.03
C PHE A 228 11.49 -6.47 6.29
N THR A 229 11.10 -7.68 5.88
CA THR A 229 11.92 -8.52 4.99
C THR A 229 12.20 -7.82 3.67
N LEU A 230 11.20 -7.20 3.05
CA LEU A 230 11.35 -6.49 1.78
C LEU A 230 12.31 -5.29 1.92
N ILE A 231 12.19 -4.55 3.02
CA ILE A 231 13.03 -3.38 3.30
C ILE A 231 14.47 -3.81 3.62
N THR A 232 14.65 -4.78 4.53
CA THR A 232 15.98 -5.31 4.87
C THR A 232 16.70 -5.88 3.65
N ALA A 233 15.98 -6.61 2.79
CA ALA A 233 16.57 -7.14 1.57
C ALA A 233 17.11 -6.04 0.66
N GLU A 234 16.41 -4.90 0.53
CA GLU A 234 16.91 -3.76 -0.23
C GLU A 234 18.12 -3.10 0.45
N GLU A 235 18.08 -2.93 1.78
CA GLU A 235 19.20 -2.38 2.55
C GLU A 235 20.49 -3.18 2.38
N GLU A 236 20.38 -4.50 2.30
CA GLU A 236 21.47 -5.47 2.17
C GLU A 236 21.81 -5.84 0.72
N GLY A 237 21.14 -5.24 -0.26
CA GLY A 237 21.34 -5.53 -1.68
C GLY A 237 21.00 -6.97 -2.07
N ILE A 238 20.01 -7.57 -1.37
CA ILE A 238 19.49 -8.90 -1.68
C ILE A 238 18.32 -8.73 -2.65
N THR A 239 18.38 -9.42 -3.77
CA THR A 239 17.42 -9.33 -4.87
C THR A 239 16.80 -10.68 -5.18
N LYS A 240 15.74 -10.66 -5.98
CA LYS A 240 15.15 -11.88 -6.52
C LYS A 240 16.16 -12.72 -7.32
N GLU A 241 17.07 -12.06 -8.00
CA GLU A 241 18.09 -12.71 -8.82
C GLU A 241 19.19 -13.36 -7.97
N ASN A 242 19.66 -12.68 -6.90
CA ASN A 242 20.83 -13.12 -6.13
C ASN A 242 20.51 -13.88 -4.83
N ILE A 243 19.24 -14.07 -4.48
CA ILE A 243 18.85 -14.69 -3.20
C ILE A 243 19.44 -16.08 -3.02
N ASP A 244 19.43 -16.94 -4.04
CA ASP A 244 19.96 -18.29 -3.95
C ASP A 244 21.48 -18.30 -3.70
N GLU A 245 22.22 -17.38 -4.33
CA GLU A 245 23.65 -17.17 -4.09
C GLU A 245 23.89 -16.70 -2.66
N LYS A 246 23.08 -15.75 -2.13
CA LYS A 246 23.17 -15.25 -0.76
C LYS A 246 22.91 -16.36 0.27
N VAL A 247 21.95 -17.24 0.02
CA VAL A 247 21.70 -18.41 0.88
C VAL A 247 22.90 -19.34 0.88
N LYS A 248 23.47 -19.65 -0.29
CA LYS A 248 24.66 -20.49 -0.40
C LYS A 248 25.87 -19.88 0.31
N LEU A 249 26.09 -18.57 0.11
CA LEU A 249 27.15 -17.80 0.78
C LEU A 249 27.01 -17.91 2.31
N ALA A 250 25.82 -17.68 2.84
CA ALA A 250 25.55 -17.69 4.27
C ALA A 250 25.73 -19.11 4.86
N LYS A 251 25.29 -20.15 4.17
CA LYS A 251 25.49 -21.55 4.61
C LYS A 251 26.96 -21.93 4.73
N ASN A 252 27.80 -21.43 3.82
CA ASN A 252 29.22 -21.75 3.77
C ASN A 252 30.08 -20.84 4.67
N ASN A 253 29.50 -19.80 5.28
CA ASN A 253 30.24 -18.83 6.09
C ASN A 253 29.57 -18.61 7.48
N PRO A 254 29.90 -19.43 8.49
CA PRO A 254 29.32 -19.34 9.83
C PRO A 254 29.50 -17.99 10.52
N GLN A 255 30.50 -17.19 10.12
CA GLN A 255 30.78 -15.86 10.67
C GLN A 255 29.77 -14.79 10.20
N LEU A 256 29.02 -15.02 9.12
CA LEU A 256 27.99 -14.11 8.61
C LEU A 256 26.68 -14.22 9.43
N LYS A 257 26.80 -14.04 10.74
CA LYS A 257 25.72 -14.34 11.69
C LYS A 257 24.42 -13.56 11.42
N SER A 258 24.53 -12.28 11.09
CA SER A 258 23.37 -11.44 10.79
C SER A 258 22.61 -11.94 9.54
N LEU A 259 23.35 -12.18 8.44
CA LEU A 259 22.80 -12.71 7.20
C LEU A 259 22.18 -14.10 7.41
N ARG A 260 22.84 -14.98 8.18
CA ARG A 260 22.33 -16.32 8.49
C ARG A 260 21.02 -16.28 9.26
N ARG A 261 20.89 -15.38 10.25
CA ARG A 261 19.62 -15.17 10.95
C ARG A 261 18.53 -14.65 10.04
N PHE A 262 18.82 -13.63 9.24
CA PHE A 262 17.88 -13.05 8.28
C PHE A 262 17.36 -14.11 7.28
N LEU A 263 18.25 -14.96 6.76
CA LEU A 263 17.88 -16.00 5.79
C LEU A 263 17.32 -17.29 6.45
N GLY A 264 17.12 -17.31 7.76
CA GLY A 264 16.51 -18.42 8.48
C GLY A 264 17.39 -19.65 8.65
N ILE A 265 18.70 -19.54 8.48
CA ILE A 265 19.68 -20.61 8.69
C ILE A 265 19.90 -20.81 10.18
N ASP A 266 19.98 -19.72 10.94
CA ASP A 266 20.18 -19.70 12.38
C ASP A 266 19.06 -18.91 13.07
N GLY A 267 18.85 -19.16 14.37
CA GLY A 267 18.03 -18.34 15.27
C GLY A 267 16.55 -18.69 15.36
N GLY A 268 16.00 -19.46 14.44
CA GLY A 268 14.60 -19.90 14.48
C GLY A 268 13.59 -18.74 14.51
N LEU A 269 13.88 -17.63 13.82
CA LEU A 269 13.07 -16.41 13.90
C LEU A 269 11.68 -16.56 13.31
N GLY A 270 11.56 -17.33 12.20
CA GLY A 270 10.27 -17.59 11.57
C GLY A 270 9.28 -18.27 12.53
N GLU A 271 9.73 -19.29 13.24
CA GLU A 271 8.89 -20.03 14.21
C GLU A 271 8.35 -19.14 15.33
N LYS A 272 9.11 -18.10 15.74
CA LYS A 272 8.67 -17.14 16.77
C LYS A 272 7.44 -16.33 16.36
N ILE A 273 7.20 -16.16 15.08
CA ILE A 273 6.05 -15.44 14.51
C ILE A 273 5.09 -16.37 13.77
N GLY A 274 5.26 -17.69 13.97
CA GLY A 274 4.37 -18.69 13.36
C GLY A 274 4.59 -18.95 11.88
N LEU A 275 5.76 -18.59 11.34
CA LEU A 275 6.16 -18.84 9.95
C LEU A 275 7.28 -19.88 9.88
N SER A 276 7.57 -20.36 8.66
CA SER A 276 8.78 -21.16 8.42
C SER A 276 10.04 -20.29 8.64
N ASN A 277 11.14 -20.91 9.05
CA ASN A 277 12.37 -20.16 9.33
C ASN A 277 12.95 -19.50 8.08
N ASP A 278 12.66 -20.05 6.90
CA ASP A 278 13.07 -19.52 5.59
C ASP A 278 12.02 -18.61 4.93
N PHE A 279 11.06 -18.07 5.70
CA PHE A 279 10.00 -17.22 5.15
C PHE A 279 10.55 -16.00 4.38
N THR A 280 11.67 -15.43 4.83
CA THR A 280 12.32 -14.31 4.15
C THR A 280 12.82 -14.70 2.77
N VAL A 281 13.39 -15.88 2.64
CA VAL A 281 13.85 -16.43 1.35
C VAL A 281 12.67 -16.61 0.41
N ASN A 282 11.57 -17.18 0.89
CA ASN A 282 10.35 -17.38 0.10
C ASN A 282 9.76 -16.05 -0.39
N VAL A 283 9.74 -15.03 0.47
CA VAL A 283 9.27 -13.68 0.12
C VAL A 283 10.14 -13.07 -0.99
N ILE A 284 11.46 -13.11 -0.84
CA ILE A 284 12.39 -12.48 -1.80
C ILE A 284 12.37 -13.23 -3.13
N LYS A 285 12.32 -14.56 -3.13
CA LYS A 285 12.17 -15.36 -4.37
C LYS A 285 10.90 -15.01 -5.14
N ALA A 286 9.83 -14.75 -4.43
CA ALA A 286 8.54 -14.43 -5.04
C ALA A 286 8.51 -13.00 -5.61
N SER A 287 8.87 -12.01 -4.80
CA SER A 287 8.60 -10.59 -5.07
C SER A 287 9.85 -9.74 -5.32
N GLY A 288 11.03 -10.23 -4.94
CA GLY A 288 12.23 -9.41 -4.82
C GLY A 288 12.19 -8.56 -3.54
N ASN A 289 13.03 -7.54 -3.48
CA ASN A 289 13.04 -6.56 -2.39
C ASN A 289 12.05 -5.40 -2.64
N TYR A 290 11.93 -4.48 -1.69
CA TYR A 290 11.03 -3.34 -1.82
C TYR A 290 11.35 -2.46 -3.04
N GLY A 291 12.62 -2.19 -3.31
CA GLY A 291 13.05 -1.40 -4.48
C GLY A 291 12.66 -2.07 -5.80
N GLU A 292 12.77 -3.39 -5.90
CA GLU A 292 12.34 -4.15 -7.10
C GLU A 292 10.82 -4.09 -7.29
N ILE A 293 10.05 -4.18 -6.19
CA ILE A 293 8.58 -4.03 -6.23
C ILE A 293 8.22 -2.60 -6.69
N TYR A 294 8.89 -1.58 -6.13
CA TYR A 294 8.66 -0.19 -6.49
C TYR A 294 8.96 0.07 -7.96
N GLU A 295 10.16 -0.31 -8.42
CA GLU A 295 10.60 -0.08 -9.79
C GLU A 295 9.69 -0.77 -10.83
N ARG A 296 9.26 -1.99 -10.54
CA ARG A 296 8.36 -2.75 -11.43
C ARG A 296 6.99 -2.08 -11.62
N ASN A 297 6.45 -1.46 -10.56
CA ASN A 297 5.08 -0.93 -10.55
C ASN A 297 5.02 0.58 -10.75
N LEU A 298 5.98 1.33 -10.24
CA LEU A 298 5.97 2.79 -10.16
C LEU A 298 7.29 3.42 -10.65
N GLY A 299 8.23 2.62 -11.14
CA GLY A 299 9.51 3.10 -11.67
C GLY A 299 9.34 3.91 -12.96
N LYS A 300 10.44 4.49 -13.41
CA LYS A 300 10.46 5.40 -14.58
C LYS A 300 9.92 4.78 -15.88
N ASP A 301 10.08 3.46 -16.02
CA ASP A 301 9.65 2.71 -17.21
C ASP A 301 8.27 2.05 -17.05
N SER A 302 7.60 2.29 -15.92
CA SER A 302 6.25 1.82 -15.65
C SER A 302 5.18 2.69 -16.30
N ASN A 303 3.94 2.20 -16.32
CA ASN A 303 2.78 2.98 -16.81
C ASN A 303 2.43 4.16 -15.90
N VAL A 304 2.85 4.14 -14.66
CA VAL A 304 2.60 5.19 -13.65
C VAL A 304 3.91 5.56 -12.98
N PRO A 305 4.81 6.29 -13.66
CA PRO A 305 6.09 6.66 -13.08
C PRO A 305 5.91 7.67 -11.95
N ILE A 306 6.36 7.29 -10.75
CA ILE A 306 6.37 8.12 -9.54
C ILE A 306 7.76 8.04 -8.93
N SER A 307 8.41 9.19 -8.73
CA SER A 307 9.70 9.27 -8.03
C SER A 307 9.56 8.78 -6.60
N ARG A 308 10.56 8.08 -6.09
CA ARG A 308 10.52 7.47 -4.75
C ARG A 308 10.44 8.53 -3.65
N GLU A 309 11.27 9.56 -3.67
CA GLU A 309 11.33 10.63 -2.67
C GLU A 309 11.33 10.07 -1.22
N LEU A 310 10.28 10.31 -0.42
CA LEU A 310 10.13 9.74 0.91
C LEU A 310 10.07 8.21 0.92
N ASN A 311 9.79 7.59 -0.21
CA ASN A 311 9.77 6.13 -0.36
C ASN A 311 11.15 5.52 -0.61
N GLU A 312 12.21 6.32 -0.60
CA GLU A 312 13.59 5.82 -0.54
C GLU A 312 13.91 5.20 0.82
N LEU A 313 14.96 4.38 0.85
CA LEU A 313 15.54 3.92 2.11
C LEU A 313 16.05 5.11 2.93
N PHE A 314 16.04 4.98 4.25
CA PHE A 314 16.56 6.00 5.16
C PHE A 314 17.99 6.43 4.81
N LYS A 315 18.86 5.49 4.47
CA LYS A 315 20.24 5.79 4.06
C LYS A 315 20.35 6.66 2.78
N ASN A 316 19.30 6.72 2.00
CA ASN A 316 19.20 7.52 0.77
C ASN A 316 18.29 8.75 0.95
N GLY A 317 17.93 9.10 2.19
CA GLY A 317 17.13 10.29 2.52
C GLY A 317 15.62 10.06 2.56
N GLY A 318 15.16 8.82 2.43
CA GLY A 318 13.74 8.45 2.57
C GLY A 318 13.35 8.04 3.98
N LEU A 319 12.22 7.38 4.12
CA LEU A 319 11.65 6.97 5.40
C LEU A 319 11.60 5.45 5.61
N HIS A 320 11.94 4.63 4.62
CA HIS A 320 11.97 3.19 4.79
C HIS A 320 13.18 2.75 5.59
N PHE A 321 12.91 2.15 6.74
CA PHE A 321 13.89 1.67 7.69
C PHE A 321 13.36 0.39 8.34
N SER A 322 14.18 -0.65 8.42
CA SER A 322 13.81 -1.91 9.04
C SER A 322 14.49 -2.08 10.40
N PRO A 323 13.76 -2.55 11.43
CA PRO A 323 14.39 -3.08 12.64
C PRO A 323 15.26 -4.31 12.33
N PRO A 324 16.26 -4.61 13.17
CA PRO A 324 17.14 -5.76 12.95
C PRO A 324 16.43 -7.10 13.16
N PHE A 325 16.84 -8.10 12.39
CA PHE A 325 16.43 -9.50 12.54
C PHE A 325 17.37 -10.20 13.54
N ASN A 326 17.10 -10.04 14.85
CA ASN A 326 17.92 -10.59 15.96
C ASN A 326 17.14 -11.60 16.80
#